data_d06a98e0618b465dfacbe246581b9cc3
#
_entry.id   d06a98e0618b465dfacbe246581b9cc3
#
_cell.length_a   1.000
_cell.length_b   1.000
_cell.length_c   1.000
_cell.angle_alpha   90.00
_cell.angle_beta   90.00
_cell.angle_gamma   90.00
#
_symmetry.space_group_name_H-M   'P 1'
#
loop_
_entity.id
_entity.type
_entity.pdbx_description
1 polymer ?
#
loop_
_entity_poly.entity_id
_entity_poly.type
_entity_poly.pdbx_seq_one_letter_code
_entity_poly.pdbx_strand_id
1 'polypeptide(L)'
;MRLAYCVLYVADLAAMTHFYRDLLGLPVAEQNDRFVAFGGPGTPLALETGGPTPDGPRAKDRNPTLVQFAVTNIAASVADLASKHIPLEGDIRRGPFGALAFFRDPEGNRLALLQSP
;
A
#
# COMPACT_ATOMS: atom_id res chain seq x y z
N MET A 1 5.94 -24.89 -4.61
CA MET A 1 5.89 -23.73 -3.66
C MET A 1 5.02 -22.64 -4.23
N ARG A 2 4.47 -21.77 -3.37
CA ARG A 2 3.70 -20.60 -3.78
C ARG A 2 4.02 -19.43 -2.83
N LEU A 3 3.83 -18.21 -3.31
CA LEU A 3 3.99 -17.04 -2.47
C LEU A 3 2.81 -16.96 -1.49
N ALA A 4 3.08 -17.07 -0.19
CA ALA A 4 2.05 -17.09 0.84
C ALA A 4 1.63 -15.68 1.28
N TYR A 5 2.61 -14.84 1.59
CA TYR A 5 2.41 -13.46 2.01
C TYR A 5 3.49 -12.56 1.43
N CYS A 6 3.13 -11.30 1.19
CA CYS A 6 4.09 -10.22 1.05
C CYS A 6 4.03 -9.42 2.36
N VAL A 7 5.10 -9.44 3.15
CA VAL A 7 5.12 -8.86 4.49
C VAL A 7 5.88 -7.54 4.49
N LEU A 8 5.24 -6.50 5.03
CA LEU A 8 5.90 -5.24 5.37
C LEU A 8 6.17 -5.22 6.88
N TYR A 9 7.41 -5.07 7.26
CA TYR A 9 7.76 -4.82 8.66
C TYR A 9 7.49 -3.36 8.98
N VAL A 10 6.71 -3.11 10.03
CA VAL A 10 6.24 -1.78 10.40
C VAL A 10 6.65 -1.44 11.83
N ALA A 11 6.83 -0.14 12.10
CA ALA A 11 7.14 0.35 13.44
C ALA A 11 5.87 0.50 14.28
N ASP A 12 4.79 1.02 13.68
CA ASP A 12 3.51 1.26 14.34
C ASP A 12 2.41 0.43 13.67
N LEU A 13 2.15 -0.75 14.21
CA LEU A 13 1.16 -1.67 13.62
C LEU A 13 -0.25 -1.09 13.64
N ALA A 14 -0.64 -0.39 14.72
CA ALA A 14 -1.98 0.17 14.84
C ALA A 14 -2.23 1.27 13.80
N ALA A 15 -1.30 2.20 13.64
CA ALA A 15 -1.40 3.27 12.65
C ALA A 15 -1.38 2.72 11.22
N MET A 16 -0.54 1.75 10.95
CA MET A 16 -0.43 1.14 9.63
C MET A 16 -1.65 0.29 9.29
N THR A 17 -2.20 -0.44 10.26
CA THR A 17 -3.46 -1.17 10.07
C THR A 17 -4.61 -0.22 9.78
N HIS A 18 -4.70 0.90 10.50
CA HIS A 18 -5.71 1.93 10.21
C HIS A 18 -5.60 2.43 8.76
N PHE A 19 -4.39 2.70 8.29
CA PHE A 19 -4.17 3.18 6.92
C PHE A 19 -4.65 2.16 5.89
N TYR A 20 -4.17 0.93 5.96
CA TYR A 20 -4.50 -0.10 4.95
C TYR A 20 -5.94 -0.60 5.06
N ARG A 21 -6.45 -0.79 6.26
CA ARG A 21 -7.82 -1.26 6.48
C ARG A 21 -8.86 -0.17 6.27
N ASP A 22 -8.69 0.98 6.94
CA ASP A 22 -9.75 1.99 6.99
C ASP A 22 -9.65 3.01 5.86
N LEU A 23 -8.44 3.43 5.48
CA LEU A 23 -8.27 4.41 4.41
C LEU A 23 -8.21 3.76 3.03
N LEU A 24 -7.49 2.66 2.86
CA LEU A 24 -7.42 1.95 1.59
C LEU A 24 -8.54 0.92 1.40
N GLY A 25 -9.21 0.51 2.46
CA GLY A 25 -10.35 -0.40 2.39
C GLY A 25 -9.99 -1.88 2.24
N LEU A 26 -8.79 -2.29 2.65
CA LEU A 26 -8.41 -3.70 2.58
C LEU A 26 -9.05 -4.48 3.73
N PRO A 27 -9.78 -5.58 3.47
CA PRO A 27 -10.39 -6.37 4.52
C PRO A 27 -9.33 -7.14 5.32
N VAL A 28 -9.47 -7.18 6.64
CA VAL A 28 -8.59 -7.97 7.50
C VAL A 28 -9.05 -9.41 7.50
N ALA A 29 -8.12 -10.33 7.21
CA ALA A 29 -8.36 -11.77 7.26
C ALA A 29 -7.84 -12.41 8.54
N GLU A 30 -6.74 -11.89 9.09
CA GLU A 30 -6.06 -12.43 10.26
C GLU A 30 -5.43 -11.29 11.03
N GLN A 31 -5.54 -11.30 12.36
CA GLN A 31 -5.03 -10.21 13.18
C GLN A 31 -4.67 -10.68 14.58
N ASN A 32 -3.50 -10.27 15.05
CA ASN A 32 -3.11 -10.33 16.44
C ASN A 32 -2.29 -9.08 16.80
N ASP A 33 -1.65 -9.03 17.96
CA ASP A 33 -0.92 -7.84 18.41
C ASP A 33 0.43 -7.61 17.71
N ARG A 34 0.86 -8.53 16.84
CA ARG A 34 2.13 -8.46 16.11
C ARG A 34 1.99 -8.54 14.60
N PHE A 35 0.84 -9.00 14.11
CA PHE A 35 0.67 -9.38 12.72
C PHE A 35 -0.75 -9.10 12.25
N VAL A 36 -0.89 -8.49 11.07
CA VAL A 36 -2.17 -8.28 10.40
C VAL A 36 -2.03 -8.72 8.95
N ALA A 37 -2.85 -9.67 8.51
CA ALA A 37 -2.94 -10.06 7.11
C ALA A 37 -4.26 -9.59 6.52
N PHE A 38 -4.19 -9.04 5.30
CA PHE A 38 -5.36 -8.57 4.57
C PHE A 38 -5.85 -9.66 3.64
N GLY A 39 -7.18 -9.76 3.48
CA GLY A 39 -7.82 -10.72 2.62
C GLY A 39 -8.01 -10.22 1.19
N GLY A 40 -8.74 -11.00 0.41
CA GLY A 40 -9.03 -10.72 -0.98
C GLY A 40 -8.33 -11.69 -1.93
N PRO A 41 -8.53 -11.53 -3.25
CA PRO A 41 -7.90 -12.41 -4.23
C PRO A 41 -6.40 -12.15 -4.36
N GLY A 42 -5.66 -13.18 -4.73
CA GLY A 42 -4.21 -13.12 -4.94
C GLY A 42 -3.42 -13.28 -3.65
N THR A 43 -2.13 -12.99 -3.72
CA THR A 43 -1.24 -13.07 -2.56
C THR A 43 -1.54 -11.95 -1.57
N PRO A 44 -1.82 -12.27 -0.30
CA PRO A 44 -2.16 -11.26 0.68
C PRO A 44 -0.95 -10.41 1.08
N LEU A 45 -1.21 -9.11 1.28
CA LEU A 45 -0.31 -8.22 1.99
C LEU A 45 -0.48 -8.48 3.49
N ALA A 46 0.63 -8.47 4.22
CA ALA A 46 0.62 -8.54 5.68
C ALA A 46 1.53 -7.47 6.28
N LEU A 47 1.18 -7.05 7.47
CA LEU A 47 1.98 -6.14 8.29
C LEU A 47 2.48 -6.89 9.52
N GLU A 48 3.73 -6.68 9.90
CA GLU A 48 4.31 -7.29 11.09
C GLU A 48 5.16 -6.30 11.84
N THR A 49 5.12 -6.34 13.16
CA THR A 49 5.93 -5.46 14.01
C THR A 49 7.42 -5.72 13.84
N GLY A 50 8.24 -4.77 14.26
CA GLY A 50 9.71 -4.90 14.23
C GLY A 50 10.38 -4.16 13.08
N GLY A 51 9.63 -3.35 12.35
CA GLY A 51 10.18 -2.53 11.28
C GLY A 51 11.02 -1.36 11.79
N PRO A 52 11.75 -0.71 10.87
CA PRO A 52 12.58 0.44 11.22
C PRO A 52 11.73 1.65 11.60
N THR A 53 12.28 2.51 12.46
CA THR A 53 11.68 3.80 12.78
C THR A 53 11.55 4.63 11.51
N PRO A 54 10.36 5.18 11.21
CA PRO A 54 10.19 6.01 10.02
C PRO A 54 11.00 7.30 10.09
N ASP A 55 11.62 7.66 8.98
CA ASP A 55 12.42 8.88 8.84
C ASP A 55 12.05 9.66 7.56
N GLY A 56 10.83 9.51 7.08
CA GLY A 56 10.31 10.17 5.89
C GLY A 56 10.13 9.23 4.70
N PRO A 57 9.88 9.77 3.50
CA PRO A 57 9.69 8.95 2.30
C PRO A 57 10.91 8.09 2.00
N ARG A 58 10.68 6.79 1.76
CA ARG A 58 11.76 5.83 1.48
C ARG A 58 12.10 5.83 0.00
N ALA A 59 13.37 6.06 -0.32
CA ALA A 59 13.86 6.06 -1.68
C ALA A 59 13.99 4.62 -2.22
N LYS A 60 13.96 4.46 -3.55
CA LYS A 60 14.07 3.15 -4.21
C LYS A 60 15.36 2.40 -3.86
N ASP A 61 16.46 3.11 -3.65
CA ASP A 61 17.74 2.51 -3.32
C ASP A 61 17.81 1.99 -1.88
N ARG A 62 16.87 2.42 -1.04
CA ARG A 62 16.78 2.01 0.37
C ARG A 62 15.57 1.10 0.63
N ASN A 63 14.57 1.18 -0.22
CA ASN A 63 13.39 0.34 -0.17
C ASN A 63 13.02 -0.05 -1.61
N PRO A 64 13.59 -1.15 -2.12
CA PRO A 64 13.43 -1.54 -3.51
C PRO A 64 12.08 -2.21 -3.81
N THR A 65 11.16 -2.23 -2.86
CA THR A 65 9.84 -2.83 -3.03
C THR A 65 8.81 -1.79 -3.42
N LEU A 66 7.82 -2.21 -4.19
CA LEU A 66 6.67 -1.40 -4.57
C LEU A 66 5.42 -2.27 -4.49
N VAL A 67 4.52 -1.96 -3.57
CA VAL A 67 3.22 -2.62 -3.50
C VAL A 67 2.26 -1.88 -4.40
N GLN A 68 1.66 -2.59 -5.36
CA GLN A 68 0.69 -2.03 -6.30
C GLN A 68 -0.69 -2.62 -6.04
N PHE A 69 -1.70 -1.75 -6.01
CA PHE A 69 -3.09 -2.14 -5.86
C PHE A 69 -3.82 -1.97 -7.20
N ALA A 70 -4.45 -3.03 -7.69
CA ALA A 70 -5.23 -2.97 -8.91
C ALA A 70 -6.54 -2.22 -8.67
N VAL A 71 -6.85 -1.28 -9.55
CA VAL A 71 -8.10 -0.52 -9.51
C VAL A 71 -8.76 -0.53 -10.90
N THR A 72 -10.07 -0.36 -10.94
CA THR A 72 -10.82 -0.32 -12.20
C THR A 72 -10.93 1.09 -12.78
N ASN A 73 -10.89 2.12 -11.94
CA ASN A 73 -10.97 3.52 -12.32
C ASN A 73 -9.98 4.33 -11.49
N ILE A 74 -8.82 4.59 -12.05
CA ILE A 74 -7.73 5.24 -11.31
C ILE A 74 -8.07 6.69 -10.94
N ALA A 75 -8.80 7.40 -11.80
CA ALA A 75 -9.19 8.79 -11.49
C ALA A 75 -10.12 8.85 -10.28
N ALA A 76 -11.09 7.93 -10.19
CA ALA A 76 -11.98 7.84 -9.03
C ALA A 76 -11.23 7.42 -7.77
N SER A 77 -10.30 6.49 -7.89
CA SER A 77 -9.48 6.03 -6.75
C SER A 77 -8.56 7.15 -6.24
N VAL A 78 -7.96 7.92 -7.13
CA VAL A 78 -7.12 9.08 -6.77
C VAL A 78 -7.96 10.15 -6.06
N ALA A 79 -9.17 10.42 -6.54
CA ALA A 79 -10.09 11.36 -5.89
C ALA A 79 -10.48 10.88 -4.48
N ASP A 80 -10.70 9.58 -4.30
CA ASP A 80 -10.98 8.98 -3.00
C ASP A 80 -9.80 9.14 -2.04
N LEU A 81 -8.57 8.87 -2.50
CA LEU A 81 -7.36 9.10 -1.72
C LEU A 81 -7.24 10.57 -1.29
N ALA A 82 -7.49 11.50 -2.21
CA ALA A 82 -7.43 12.93 -1.93
C ALA A 82 -8.45 13.34 -0.86
N SER A 83 -9.65 12.77 -0.87
CA SER A 83 -10.67 13.02 0.14
C SER A 83 -10.27 12.53 1.53
N LYS A 84 -9.32 11.63 1.61
CA LYS A 84 -8.76 11.07 2.85
C LYS A 84 -7.39 11.68 3.20
N HIS A 85 -7.04 12.80 2.56
CA HIS A 85 -5.78 13.51 2.76
C HIS A 85 -4.54 12.69 2.39
N ILE A 86 -4.65 11.82 1.40
CA ILE A 86 -3.55 11.04 0.84
C ILE A 86 -3.20 11.59 -0.55
N PRO A 87 -2.18 12.45 -0.66
CA PRO A 87 -1.79 13.03 -1.95
C PRO A 87 -1.00 12.05 -2.80
N LEU A 88 -1.03 12.27 -4.11
CA LEU A 88 -0.12 11.57 -5.03
C LEU A 88 1.28 12.18 -4.98
N GLU A 89 2.27 11.35 -5.30
CA GLU A 89 3.60 11.79 -5.71
C GLU A 89 3.60 11.96 -7.24
N GLY A 90 3.50 13.19 -7.70
CA GLY A 90 3.39 13.48 -9.13
C GLY A 90 2.00 13.23 -9.71
N ASP A 91 1.94 13.15 -11.03
CA ASP A 91 0.69 12.98 -11.75
C ASP A 91 0.41 11.51 -12.07
N ILE A 92 -0.82 11.19 -12.48
CA ILE A 92 -1.14 9.88 -13.05
C ILE A 92 -0.30 9.69 -14.32
N ARG A 93 0.45 8.60 -14.37
CA ARG A 93 1.27 8.23 -15.52
C ARG A 93 0.52 7.24 -16.38
N ARG A 94 0.45 7.52 -17.70
CA ARG A 94 -0.23 6.64 -18.65
C ARG A 94 0.74 6.14 -19.69
N GLY A 95 0.57 4.88 -20.12
CA GLY A 95 1.42 4.24 -21.10
C GLY A 95 0.90 2.87 -21.50
N PRO A 96 1.71 2.04 -22.18
CA PRO A 96 1.32 0.68 -22.57
C PRO A 96 0.93 -0.22 -21.39
N PHE A 97 1.44 0.06 -20.20
CA PHE A 97 1.12 -0.65 -18.95
C PHE A 97 -0.28 -0.29 -18.41
N GLY A 98 -0.96 0.72 -18.96
CA GLY A 98 -2.19 1.26 -18.42
C GLY A 98 -1.99 2.60 -17.74
N ALA A 99 -2.39 2.73 -16.49
CA ALA A 99 -2.21 3.94 -15.70
C ALA A 99 -1.68 3.63 -14.31
N LEU A 100 -0.74 4.44 -13.85
CA LEU A 100 -0.10 4.33 -12.52
C LEU A 100 -0.23 5.63 -11.76
N ALA A 101 -0.48 5.54 -10.45
CA ALA A 101 -0.44 6.68 -9.55
C ALA A 101 0.31 6.28 -8.28
N PHE A 102 1.31 7.06 -7.89
CA PHE A 102 2.18 6.77 -6.75
C PHE A 102 1.78 7.58 -5.53
N PHE A 103 1.83 6.95 -4.37
CA PHE A 103 1.55 7.59 -3.08
C PHE A 103 2.35 6.89 -1.98
N ARG A 104 2.24 7.38 -0.75
CA ARG A 104 2.98 6.86 0.40
C ARG A 104 2.06 6.41 1.51
N ASP A 105 2.47 5.37 2.24
CA ASP A 105 1.87 5.04 3.52
C ASP A 105 2.46 5.91 4.64
N PRO A 106 1.92 5.85 5.88
CA PRO A 106 2.40 6.70 6.98
C PRO A 106 3.86 6.48 7.38
N GLU A 107 4.43 5.33 7.06
CA GLU A 107 5.84 5.04 7.34
C GLU A 107 6.77 5.34 6.16
N GLY A 108 6.23 5.96 5.10
CA GLY A 108 7.00 6.41 3.95
C GLY A 108 7.24 5.34 2.88
N ASN A 109 6.60 4.18 2.98
CA ASN A 109 6.69 3.16 1.93
C ASN A 109 5.99 3.65 0.66
N ARG A 110 6.64 3.46 -0.48
CA ARG A 110 6.07 3.84 -1.77
C ARG A 110 5.06 2.79 -2.23
N LEU A 111 3.88 3.27 -2.58
CA LEU A 111 2.77 2.45 -3.05
C LEU A 111 2.32 2.96 -4.41
N ALA A 112 1.56 2.16 -5.14
CA ALA A 112 0.96 2.59 -6.40
C ALA A 112 -0.43 2.00 -6.58
N LEU A 113 -1.27 2.76 -7.29
CA LEU A 113 -2.48 2.25 -7.91
C LEU A 113 -2.16 1.90 -9.36
N LEU A 114 -2.67 0.77 -9.82
CA LEU A 114 -2.52 0.31 -11.21
C LEU A 114 -3.88 0.06 -11.82
N GLN A 115 -4.19 0.75 -12.90
CA GLN A 115 -5.32 0.43 -13.77
C GLN A 115 -4.76 -0.19 -15.05
N SER A 116 -5.13 -1.45 -15.31
CA SER A 116 -4.71 -2.14 -16.53
C SER A 116 -5.27 -1.47 -17.80
N PRO A 117 -4.60 -1.66 -18.95
CA PRO A 117 -5.07 -1.10 -20.23
C PRO A 117 -6.47 -1.52 -20.59
#